data_a46c46f2b5c7c89e6f136a951be2e88d
#
_entry.id   a46c46f2b5c7c89e6f136a951be2e88d
#
_cell.length_a   1.000
_cell.length_b   1.000
_cell.length_c   1.000
_cell.angle_alpha   90.00
_cell.angle_beta   90.00
_cell.angle_gamma   90.00
#
_symmetry.space_group_name_H-M   'P 1'
#
loop_
_entity.id
_entity.type
_entity.pdbx_description
1 polymer ?
#
loop_
_entity_poly.entity_id
_entity_poly.type
_entity_poly.pdbx_seq_one_letter_code
_entity_poly.pdbx_strand_id
1 'polypeptide(L)'
;MPEPKRDIKDSVFTFLFSDIEYTKQLYLSLHPEDTDIRDEDFRLVTLENILAIGQYNDLGFQVRDKLILLVEAQSTFSPNIPLRMLMYLAKTYNEYIEEHQLSLYREKKVSIPRPELYVIYTGEKETPDILRLSDMYEGSGSADLAVRVLRDGQPGDILSQYVDFCQVANEQVSLYGRTDEALMSTIQICQERGILVPFLDCRKKEVVDIMTRLFSQEKAWEMELAAHAREEMLANASILDVSRITGISQEEITRIIGG
;
A
#
# COMPACT_ATOMS: atom_id res chain seq x y z
N MET A 1 5.96 18.29 20.23
CA MET A 1 6.33 18.13 18.80
C MET A 1 5.11 18.54 17.99
N PRO A 2 5.22 19.35 16.93
CA PRO A 2 4.07 19.65 16.11
C PRO A 2 3.60 18.37 15.42
N GLU A 3 2.32 18.06 15.53
CA GLU A 3 1.71 16.96 14.77
C GLU A 3 1.85 17.25 13.25
N PRO A 4 2.27 16.28 12.43
CA PRO A 4 2.29 16.48 10.99
C PRO A 4 0.85 16.75 10.51
N LYS A 5 0.64 17.82 9.76
CA LYS A 5 -0.62 18.12 9.11
C LYS A 5 -0.97 16.97 8.13
N ARG A 6 -2.00 16.24 8.48
CA ARG A 6 -2.47 15.01 7.84
C ARG A 6 -3.54 15.29 6.78
N ASP A 7 -3.21 15.99 5.71
CA ASP A 7 -4.23 16.32 4.70
C ASP A 7 -3.82 15.99 3.26
N ILE A 8 -2.98 14.97 3.05
CA ILE A 8 -2.53 14.69 1.69
C ILE A 8 -2.49 13.18 1.46
N LYS A 9 -3.23 12.73 0.45
CA LYS A 9 -3.18 11.41 -0.16
C LYS A 9 -1.72 11.03 -0.42
N ASP A 10 -1.17 10.14 0.39
CA ASP A 10 0.28 10.00 0.55
C ASP A 10 0.95 9.21 -0.56
N SER A 11 0.21 8.64 -1.52
CA SER A 11 0.76 7.95 -2.66
C SER A 11 -0.05 8.12 -3.94
N VAL A 12 0.57 7.80 -5.07
CA VAL A 12 -0.12 7.73 -6.36
C VAL A 12 -1.24 6.69 -6.32
N PHE A 13 -1.05 5.60 -5.56
CA PHE A 13 -2.05 4.56 -5.34
C PHE A 13 -3.35 5.12 -4.73
N THR A 14 -3.24 5.73 -3.55
CA THR A 14 -4.41 6.29 -2.87
C THR A 14 -5.01 7.46 -3.64
N PHE A 15 -4.19 8.25 -4.35
CA PHE A 15 -4.67 9.33 -5.19
C PHE A 15 -5.46 8.83 -6.39
N LEU A 16 -4.96 7.83 -7.13
CA LEU A 16 -5.65 7.22 -8.25
C LEU A 16 -6.98 6.60 -7.81
N PHE A 17 -6.93 5.72 -6.82
CA PHE A 17 -8.10 4.95 -6.39
C PHE A 17 -9.00 5.65 -5.37
N SER A 18 -8.77 6.92 -5.05
CA SER A 18 -9.75 7.76 -4.35
C SER A 18 -10.80 8.38 -5.29
N ASP A 19 -10.57 8.33 -6.60
CA ASP A 19 -11.56 8.69 -7.60
C ASP A 19 -12.48 7.49 -7.85
N ILE A 20 -13.79 7.72 -7.78
CA ILE A 20 -14.80 6.66 -7.88
C ILE A 20 -14.73 5.90 -9.21
N GLU A 21 -14.37 6.59 -10.29
CA GLU A 21 -14.22 5.99 -11.60
C GLU A 21 -13.12 4.92 -11.61
N TYR A 22 -11.95 5.24 -11.04
CA TYR A 22 -10.83 4.30 -10.95
C TYR A 22 -11.05 3.24 -9.87
N THR A 23 -11.72 3.56 -8.76
CA THR A 23 -12.14 2.57 -7.76
C THR A 23 -13.05 1.52 -8.37
N LYS A 24 -13.99 1.94 -9.21
CA LYS A 24 -14.90 1.02 -9.93
C LYS A 24 -14.14 0.13 -10.91
N GLN A 25 -13.19 0.69 -11.68
CA GLN A 25 -12.34 -0.09 -12.58
C GLN A 25 -11.50 -1.10 -11.78
N LEU A 26 -10.92 -0.72 -10.64
CA LEU A 26 -10.20 -1.62 -9.76
C LEU A 26 -11.09 -2.76 -9.24
N TYR A 27 -12.31 -2.43 -8.81
CA TYR A 27 -13.27 -3.45 -8.38
C TYR A 27 -13.59 -4.44 -9.52
N LEU A 28 -13.83 -3.95 -10.74
CA LEU A 28 -14.09 -4.80 -11.90
C LEU A 28 -12.87 -5.63 -12.34
N SER A 29 -11.65 -5.18 -12.08
CA SER A 29 -10.44 -6.01 -12.25
C SER A 29 -10.42 -7.19 -11.28
N LEU A 30 -10.97 -7.01 -10.07
CA LEU A 30 -11.07 -8.07 -9.05
C LEU A 30 -12.31 -8.96 -9.24
N HIS A 31 -13.39 -8.39 -9.80
CA HIS A 31 -14.71 -8.99 -9.96
C HIS A 31 -15.27 -8.74 -11.36
N PRO A 32 -14.68 -9.33 -12.41
CA PRO A 32 -15.13 -9.11 -13.80
C PRO A 32 -16.55 -9.61 -14.07
N GLU A 33 -17.08 -10.46 -13.19
CA GLU A 33 -18.47 -10.95 -13.26
C GLU A 33 -19.53 -9.94 -12.83
N ASP A 34 -19.16 -8.93 -12.04
CA ASP A 34 -20.10 -7.94 -11.46
C ASP A 34 -20.34 -6.75 -12.40
N THR A 35 -20.86 -6.99 -13.59
CA THR A 35 -21.01 -5.97 -14.66
C THR A 35 -22.13 -4.95 -14.43
N ASP A 36 -23.02 -5.16 -13.47
CA ASP A 36 -24.18 -4.31 -13.15
C ASP A 36 -23.92 -3.30 -12.02
N ILE A 37 -22.65 -3.10 -11.65
CA ILE A 37 -22.22 -2.18 -10.60
C ILE A 37 -22.40 -0.72 -11.03
N ARG A 38 -22.95 0.10 -10.13
CA ARG A 38 -23.12 1.55 -10.28
C ARG A 38 -22.28 2.31 -9.28
N ASP A 39 -22.03 3.60 -9.56
CA ASP A 39 -21.23 4.46 -8.67
C ASP A 39 -21.86 4.59 -7.28
N GLU A 40 -23.20 4.58 -7.18
CA GLU A 40 -23.96 4.61 -5.92
C GLU A 40 -23.78 3.35 -5.04
N ASP A 41 -23.30 2.24 -5.62
CA ASP A 41 -22.99 1.02 -4.88
C ASP A 41 -21.68 1.11 -4.09
N PHE A 42 -20.85 2.14 -4.36
CA PHE A 42 -19.54 2.32 -3.76
C PHE A 42 -19.55 3.29 -2.58
N ARG A 43 -18.82 2.93 -1.55
CA ARG A 43 -18.55 3.79 -0.41
C ARG A 43 -17.09 3.66 0.00
N LEU A 44 -16.33 4.75 -0.07
CA LEU A 44 -14.96 4.76 0.43
C LEU A 44 -14.96 4.63 1.96
N VAL A 45 -14.00 3.87 2.48
CA VAL A 45 -13.78 3.64 3.90
C VAL A 45 -12.45 4.27 4.28
N THR A 46 -12.44 5.05 5.34
CA THR A 46 -11.22 5.69 5.84
C THR A 46 -10.41 4.69 6.65
N LEU A 47 -9.18 4.40 6.23
CA LEU A 47 -8.24 3.52 6.94
C LEU A 47 -7.21 4.29 7.77
N GLU A 48 -7.38 5.61 7.93
CA GLU A 48 -6.45 6.49 8.65
C GLU A 48 -6.39 6.17 10.15
N ASN A 49 -5.20 6.41 10.74
CA ASN A 49 -4.97 6.33 12.20
C ASN A 49 -5.17 4.96 12.88
N ILE A 50 -5.14 3.87 12.13
CA ILE A 50 -5.30 2.52 12.69
C ILE A 50 -3.99 2.04 13.32
N LEU A 51 -2.87 2.35 12.69
CA LEU A 51 -1.55 2.01 13.19
C LEU A 51 -0.82 3.28 13.64
N ALA A 52 -0.27 3.25 14.86
CA ALA A 52 0.34 4.43 15.50
C ALA A 52 1.63 4.93 14.82
N ILE A 53 2.23 4.15 13.94
CA ILE A 53 3.52 4.45 13.32
C ILE A 53 3.46 4.04 11.83
N GLY A 54 3.61 5.01 10.95
CA GLY A 54 3.87 4.78 9.52
C GLY A 54 2.89 5.48 8.59
N GLN A 55 3.40 5.86 7.43
CA GLN A 55 2.61 6.28 6.28
C GLN A 55 2.17 5.00 5.57
N TYR A 56 0.86 4.75 5.52
CA TYR A 56 0.33 3.57 4.87
C TYR A 56 -0.50 4.00 3.66
N ASN A 57 -0.13 3.49 2.51
CA ASN A 57 -0.82 3.66 1.25
C ASN A 57 -1.91 2.58 1.15
N ASP A 58 -2.92 2.69 1.98
CA ASP A 58 -3.94 1.66 2.10
C ASP A 58 -5.29 2.21 1.66
N LEU A 59 -6.06 1.39 0.96
CA LEU A 59 -7.35 1.73 0.40
C LEU A 59 -8.42 0.80 0.98
N GLY A 60 -9.52 1.39 1.44
CA GLY A 60 -10.72 0.66 1.84
C GLY A 60 -11.94 1.18 1.11
N PHE A 61 -12.79 0.29 0.63
CA PHE A 61 -14.11 0.64 0.11
C PHE A 61 -15.11 -0.49 0.27
N GLN A 62 -16.37 -0.13 0.43
CA GLN A 62 -17.48 -1.06 0.46
C GLN A 62 -18.19 -1.03 -0.89
N VAL A 63 -18.54 -2.20 -1.40
CA VAL A 63 -19.41 -2.36 -2.57
C VAL A 63 -20.50 -3.34 -2.21
N ARG A 64 -21.76 -2.82 -2.09
CA ARG A 64 -22.91 -3.61 -1.64
C ARG A 64 -22.61 -4.32 -0.30
N ASP A 65 -22.56 -5.67 -0.28
CA ASP A 65 -22.28 -6.48 0.89
C ASP A 65 -20.80 -6.87 1.06
N LYS A 66 -19.90 -6.37 0.18
CA LYS A 66 -18.48 -6.64 0.23
C LYS A 66 -17.71 -5.46 0.82
N LEU A 67 -16.74 -5.74 1.68
CA LEU A 67 -15.74 -4.78 2.15
C LEU A 67 -14.39 -5.16 1.56
N ILE A 68 -13.85 -4.29 0.71
CA ILE A 68 -12.55 -4.49 0.06
C ILE A 68 -11.50 -3.68 0.82
N LEU A 69 -10.45 -4.34 1.28
CA LEU A 69 -9.28 -3.71 1.88
C LEU A 69 -8.04 -4.06 1.05
N LEU A 70 -7.35 -3.04 0.57
CA LEU A 70 -6.13 -3.18 -0.21
C LEU A 70 -4.97 -2.45 0.48
N VAL A 71 -3.85 -3.13 0.55
CA VAL A 71 -2.58 -2.58 0.99
C VAL A 71 -1.64 -2.52 -0.21
N GLU A 72 -0.94 -1.42 -0.38
CA GLU A 72 0.15 -1.34 -1.35
C GLU A 72 1.46 -1.80 -0.69
N ALA A 73 2.17 -2.71 -1.36
CA ALA A 73 3.52 -3.15 -0.99
C ALA A 73 4.45 -2.98 -2.19
N GLN A 74 5.08 -1.81 -2.30
CA GLN A 74 5.89 -1.45 -3.47
C GLN A 74 7.17 -2.29 -3.59
N SER A 75 8.17 -2.01 -2.79
CA SER A 75 9.49 -2.63 -2.93
C SER A 75 9.81 -3.63 -1.82
N THR A 76 9.22 -3.47 -0.65
CA THR A 76 9.50 -4.30 0.52
C THR A 76 8.28 -5.11 0.90
N PHE A 77 8.35 -6.40 0.64
CA PHE A 77 7.32 -7.32 1.07
C PHE A 77 7.44 -7.58 2.58
N SER A 78 6.38 -7.29 3.32
CA SER A 78 6.30 -7.57 4.75
C SER A 78 5.45 -8.82 5.03
N PRO A 79 5.99 -9.82 5.73
CA PRO A 79 5.19 -10.97 6.17
C PRO A 79 4.12 -10.60 7.21
N ASN A 80 4.17 -9.37 7.77
CA ASN A 80 3.23 -8.88 8.79
C ASN A 80 1.93 -8.31 8.20
N ILE A 81 1.74 -8.33 6.88
CA ILE A 81 0.52 -7.85 6.20
C ILE A 81 -0.76 -8.47 6.78
N PRO A 82 -0.85 -9.79 7.07
CA PRO A 82 -2.08 -10.35 7.63
C PRO A 82 -2.49 -9.76 8.98
N LEU A 83 -1.52 -9.49 9.87
CA LEU A 83 -1.81 -8.84 11.16
C LEU A 83 -2.27 -7.39 10.96
N ARG A 84 -1.67 -6.66 10.04
CA ARG A 84 -2.07 -5.30 9.68
C ARG A 84 -3.50 -5.27 9.12
N MET A 85 -3.84 -6.21 8.24
CA MET A 85 -5.19 -6.38 7.70
C MET A 85 -6.23 -6.71 8.77
N LEU A 86 -5.88 -7.54 9.76
CA LEU A 86 -6.75 -7.82 10.90
C LEU A 86 -7.08 -6.54 11.68
N MET A 87 -6.10 -5.68 11.92
CA MET A 87 -6.29 -4.41 12.64
C MET A 87 -7.20 -3.45 11.84
N TYR A 88 -7.01 -3.34 10.53
CA TYR A 88 -7.87 -2.55 9.66
C TYR A 88 -9.31 -3.08 9.67
N LEU A 89 -9.47 -4.39 9.51
CA LEU A 89 -10.78 -5.03 9.49
C LEU A 89 -11.52 -4.83 10.82
N ALA A 90 -10.84 -5.02 11.94
CA ALA A 90 -11.43 -4.86 13.26
C ALA A 90 -11.92 -3.41 13.49
N LYS A 91 -11.12 -2.40 13.13
CA LYS A 91 -11.52 -1.00 13.23
C LYS A 91 -12.67 -0.66 12.30
N THR A 92 -12.60 -1.06 11.03
CA THR A 92 -13.66 -0.81 10.05
C THR A 92 -14.99 -1.41 10.49
N TYR A 93 -14.98 -2.62 11.07
CA TYR A 93 -16.20 -3.21 11.61
C TYR A 93 -16.70 -2.51 12.87
N ASN A 94 -15.79 -2.00 13.73
CA ASN A 94 -16.22 -1.20 14.86
C ASN A 94 -16.94 0.08 14.41
N GLU A 95 -16.38 0.80 13.45
CA GLU A 95 -16.98 2.01 12.86
C GLU A 95 -18.32 1.68 12.17
N TYR A 96 -18.40 0.56 11.44
CA TYR A 96 -19.63 0.10 10.82
C TYR A 96 -20.72 -0.18 11.85
N ILE A 97 -20.38 -0.84 12.97
CA ILE A 97 -21.30 -1.15 14.07
C ILE A 97 -21.84 0.14 14.72
N GLU A 98 -20.95 1.11 14.98
CA GLU A 98 -21.31 2.42 15.56
C GLU A 98 -22.21 3.21 14.62
N GLU A 99 -21.86 3.35 13.36
CA GLU A 99 -22.61 4.10 12.36
C GLU A 99 -24.03 3.55 12.15
N HIS A 100 -24.16 2.23 12.08
CA HIS A 100 -25.44 1.55 11.91
C HIS A 100 -26.19 1.31 13.23
N GLN A 101 -25.66 1.82 14.36
CA GLN A 101 -26.22 1.66 15.70
C GLN A 101 -26.53 0.20 16.07
N LEU A 102 -25.64 -0.71 15.65
CA LEU A 102 -25.78 -2.14 15.90
C LEU A 102 -25.31 -2.46 17.32
N SER A 103 -25.92 -3.50 17.92
CA SER A 103 -25.55 -3.94 19.27
C SER A 103 -25.09 -5.41 19.24
N LEU A 104 -23.87 -5.64 19.70
CA LEU A 104 -23.29 -6.99 19.82
C LEU A 104 -23.85 -7.80 21.01
N TYR A 105 -24.61 -7.13 21.90
CA TYR A 105 -25.13 -7.73 23.15
C TYR A 105 -26.59 -8.18 23.04
N ARG A 106 -27.23 -7.98 21.88
CA ARG A 106 -28.61 -8.43 21.65
C ARG A 106 -28.61 -9.86 21.08
N GLU A 107 -29.71 -10.59 21.26
CA GLU A 107 -29.89 -11.94 20.72
C GLU A 107 -29.89 -11.99 19.18
N LYS A 108 -30.28 -10.90 18.52
CA LYS A 108 -30.31 -10.82 17.06
C LYS A 108 -28.88 -10.75 16.51
N LYS A 109 -28.55 -11.70 15.63
CA LYS A 109 -27.28 -11.72 14.89
C LYS A 109 -27.08 -10.43 14.11
N VAL A 110 -25.93 -9.79 14.29
CA VAL A 110 -25.50 -8.65 13.50
C VAL A 110 -24.99 -9.15 12.13
N SER A 111 -25.43 -8.50 11.05
CA SER A 111 -24.92 -8.72 9.70
C SER A 111 -23.87 -7.67 9.42
N ILE A 112 -22.70 -8.07 8.93
CA ILE A 112 -21.57 -7.22 8.56
C ILE A 112 -21.18 -7.49 7.11
N PRO A 113 -20.58 -6.51 6.41
CA PRO A 113 -20.06 -6.73 5.06
C PRO A 113 -19.03 -7.85 5.03
N ARG A 114 -19.03 -8.63 3.94
CA ARG A 114 -18.06 -9.73 3.74
C ARG A 114 -16.69 -9.15 3.37
N PRO A 115 -15.61 -9.42 4.12
CA PRO A 115 -14.30 -8.86 3.85
C PRO A 115 -13.61 -9.60 2.71
N GLU A 116 -12.94 -8.84 1.85
CA GLU A 116 -12.00 -9.33 0.85
C GLU A 116 -10.71 -8.53 1.00
N LEU A 117 -9.60 -9.24 1.22
CA LEU A 117 -8.33 -8.66 1.62
C LEU A 117 -7.27 -8.89 0.55
N TYR A 118 -6.64 -7.82 0.09
CA TYR A 118 -5.68 -7.87 -0.99
C TYR A 118 -4.41 -7.08 -0.64
N VAL A 119 -3.30 -7.49 -1.21
CA VAL A 119 -2.07 -6.71 -1.27
C VAL A 119 -1.61 -6.62 -2.72
N ILE A 120 -1.34 -5.42 -3.21
CA ILE A 120 -0.74 -5.20 -4.52
C ILE A 120 0.77 -5.14 -4.30
N TYR A 121 1.49 -6.09 -4.86
CA TYR A 121 2.95 -6.18 -4.72
C TYR A 121 3.62 -5.94 -6.06
N THR A 122 4.40 -4.86 -6.13
CA THR A 122 5.11 -4.42 -7.34
C THR A 122 6.62 -4.67 -7.29
N GLY A 123 7.10 -5.41 -6.27
CA GLY A 123 8.50 -5.78 -6.15
C GLY A 123 8.84 -7.06 -6.90
N GLU A 124 10.16 -7.34 -7.00
CA GLU A 124 10.69 -8.46 -7.80
C GLU A 124 10.79 -9.79 -7.04
N LYS A 125 10.70 -9.78 -5.70
CA LYS A 125 10.87 -10.99 -4.90
C LYS A 125 9.70 -11.94 -5.09
N GLU A 126 9.99 -13.24 -5.15
CA GLU A 126 8.96 -14.26 -5.07
C GLU A 126 8.23 -14.17 -3.72
N THR A 127 6.92 -14.21 -3.78
CA THR A 127 6.03 -14.17 -2.62
C THR A 127 4.93 -15.20 -2.80
N PRO A 128 4.34 -15.74 -1.73
CA PRO A 128 3.17 -16.61 -1.85
C PRO A 128 1.98 -15.84 -2.44
N ASP A 129 1.05 -16.54 -3.10
CA ASP A 129 -0.16 -15.94 -3.66
C ASP A 129 -1.19 -15.58 -2.59
N ILE A 130 -1.08 -16.21 -1.43
CA ILE A 130 -1.95 -16.00 -0.28
C ILE A 130 -1.08 -15.93 0.97
N LEU A 131 -1.27 -14.86 1.76
CA LEU A 131 -0.71 -14.73 3.09
C LEU A 131 -1.79 -15.08 4.13
N ARG A 132 -1.43 -15.81 5.17
CA ARG A 132 -2.35 -16.21 6.22
C ARG A 132 -1.92 -15.69 7.57
N LEU A 133 -2.90 -15.26 8.36
CA LEU A 133 -2.65 -14.88 9.74
C LEU A 133 -2.18 -16.09 10.57
N SER A 134 -2.71 -17.28 10.26
CA SER A 134 -2.31 -18.53 10.93
C SER A 134 -0.83 -18.86 10.75
N ASP A 135 -0.16 -18.40 9.69
CA ASP A 135 1.27 -18.63 9.49
C ASP A 135 2.15 -17.82 10.46
N MET A 136 1.56 -16.87 11.19
CA MET A 136 2.24 -16.04 12.19
C MET A 136 2.20 -16.64 13.59
N TYR A 137 1.45 -17.73 13.81
CA TYR A 137 1.29 -18.33 15.13
C TYR A 137 2.40 -19.33 15.44
N GLU A 138 2.86 -19.32 16.68
CA GLU A 138 3.67 -20.40 17.25
C GLU A 138 2.75 -21.56 17.66
N GLY A 139 2.32 -22.39 16.72
CA GLY A 139 1.40 -23.49 16.93
C GLY A 139 0.02 -23.26 16.30
N SER A 140 -1.00 -24.02 16.75
CA SER A 140 -2.34 -23.92 16.19
C SER A 140 -3.16 -22.82 16.85
N GLY A 141 -3.76 -21.92 16.03
CA GLY A 141 -4.71 -20.90 16.47
C GLY A 141 -6.11 -21.17 15.92
N SER A 142 -7.13 -20.57 16.54
CA SER A 142 -8.53 -20.67 16.09
C SER A 142 -8.99 -19.53 15.20
N ALA A 143 -8.19 -18.47 15.05
CA ALA A 143 -8.48 -17.34 14.17
C ALA A 143 -7.58 -17.40 12.93
N ASP A 144 -8.15 -17.18 11.76
CA ASP A 144 -7.39 -17.05 10.52
C ASP A 144 -8.06 -16.01 9.62
N LEU A 145 -7.24 -15.34 8.80
CA LEU A 145 -7.65 -14.57 7.65
C LEU A 145 -6.65 -14.77 6.52
N ALA A 146 -7.12 -14.68 5.30
CA ALA A 146 -6.31 -14.83 4.11
C ALA A 146 -6.26 -13.51 3.33
N VAL A 147 -5.06 -13.08 2.96
CA VAL A 147 -4.81 -11.91 2.11
C VAL A 147 -4.29 -12.39 0.77
N ARG A 148 -4.95 -12.01 -0.33
CA ARG A 148 -4.51 -12.36 -1.69
C ARG A 148 -3.42 -11.40 -2.14
N VAL A 149 -2.34 -11.95 -2.70
CA VAL A 149 -1.25 -11.16 -3.28
C VAL A 149 -1.49 -10.97 -4.78
N LEU A 150 -1.66 -9.73 -5.19
CA LEU A 150 -1.84 -9.32 -6.58
C LEU A 150 -0.52 -8.79 -7.11
N ARG A 151 0.02 -9.39 -8.17
CA ARG A 151 1.27 -8.95 -8.82
C ARG A 151 1.02 -8.32 -10.16
N ASP A 152 -0.16 -8.54 -10.71
CA ASP A 152 -0.60 -8.00 -12.00
C ASP A 152 -2.13 -8.09 -12.09
N GLY A 153 -2.70 -7.38 -13.08
CA GLY A 153 -4.11 -7.48 -13.46
C GLY A 153 -4.31 -8.27 -14.75
N GLN A 154 -5.51 -8.18 -15.34
CA GLN A 154 -5.71 -8.62 -16.70
C GLN A 154 -5.09 -7.61 -17.68
N PRO A 155 -4.58 -8.06 -18.84
CA PRO A 155 -3.93 -7.16 -19.79
C PRO A 155 -4.79 -5.93 -20.13
N GLY A 156 -4.28 -4.75 -19.79
CA GLY A 156 -4.90 -3.46 -20.07
C GLY A 156 -5.96 -3.00 -19.06
N ASP A 157 -6.26 -3.77 -18.01
CA ASP A 157 -7.10 -3.28 -16.93
C ASP A 157 -6.37 -2.25 -16.04
N ILE A 158 -7.10 -1.60 -15.14
CA ILE A 158 -6.52 -0.53 -14.30
C ILE A 158 -5.46 -1.06 -13.32
N LEU A 159 -5.59 -2.30 -12.87
CA LEU A 159 -4.62 -2.93 -11.97
C LEU A 159 -3.30 -3.21 -12.71
N SER A 160 -3.37 -3.79 -13.91
CA SER A 160 -2.20 -4.00 -14.77
C SER A 160 -1.51 -2.68 -15.10
N GLN A 161 -2.27 -1.65 -15.51
CA GLN A 161 -1.72 -0.32 -15.80
C GLN A 161 -1.04 0.32 -14.58
N TYR A 162 -1.60 0.11 -13.37
CA TYR A 162 -0.98 0.61 -12.14
C TYR A 162 0.33 -0.13 -11.81
N VAL A 163 0.36 -1.44 -11.96
CA VAL A 163 1.59 -2.25 -11.77
C VAL A 163 2.67 -1.83 -12.78
N ASP A 164 2.30 -1.68 -14.06
CA ASP A 164 3.20 -1.19 -15.11
C ASP A 164 3.76 0.21 -14.79
N PHE A 165 2.92 1.13 -14.30
CA PHE A 165 3.36 2.45 -13.83
C PHE A 165 4.41 2.34 -12.72
N CYS A 166 4.19 1.48 -11.72
CA CYS A 166 5.14 1.27 -10.63
C CYS A 166 6.46 0.66 -11.13
N GLN A 167 6.41 -0.27 -12.08
CA GLN A 167 7.61 -0.86 -12.69
C GLN A 167 8.43 0.20 -13.44
N VAL A 168 7.79 1.02 -14.28
CA VAL A 168 8.45 2.13 -14.97
C VAL A 168 9.07 3.10 -13.96
N ALA A 169 8.35 3.46 -12.89
CA ALA A 169 8.88 4.34 -11.84
C ALA A 169 10.11 3.74 -11.17
N ASN A 170 10.08 2.46 -10.81
CA ASN A 170 11.23 1.76 -10.21
C ASN A 170 12.43 1.69 -11.16
N GLU A 171 12.21 1.42 -12.46
CA GLU A 171 13.26 1.46 -13.48
C GLU A 171 13.91 2.84 -13.56
N GLN A 172 13.12 3.91 -13.62
CA GLN A 172 13.66 5.27 -13.72
C GLN A 172 14.38 5.72 -12.45
N VAL A 173 13.86 5.34 -11.27
CA VAL A 173 14.56 5.59 -9.99
C VAL A 173 15.87 4.81 -9.91
N SER A 174 15.94 3.60 -10.45
CA SER A 174 17.18 2.83 -10.52
C SER A 174 18.24 3.49 -11.41
N LEU A 175 17.81 4.15 -12.50
CA LEU A 175 18.72 4.80 -13.46
C LEU A 175 19.18 6.20 -13.00
N TYR A 176 18.27 7.01 -12.47
CA TYR A 176 18.51 8.43 -12.19
C TYR A 176 18.46 8.80 -10.71
N GLY A 177 18.23 7.80 -9.85
CA GLY A 177 17.96 8.05 -8.43
C GLY A 177 16.59 8.71 -8.22
N ARG A 178 16.32 9.17 -6.99
CA ARG A 178 15.09 9.89 -6.64
C ARG A 178 15.20 11.36 -7.02
N THR A 179 15.04 11.65 -8.29
CA THR A 179 15.22 12.98 -8.91
C THR A 179 14.01 13.38 -9.75
N ASP A 180 13.90 14.68 -10.04
CA ASP A 180 12.88 15.19 -10.95
C ASP A 180 13.02 14.59 -12.37
N GLU A 181 14.24 14.21 -12.77
CA GLU A 181 14.49 13.54 -14.06
C GLU A 181 13.84 12.16 -14.08
N ALA A 182 14.03 11.34 -13.04
CA ALA A 182 13.39 10.03 -12.93
C ALA A 182 11.85 10.15 -12.99
N LEU A 183 11.30 11.15 -12.32
CA LEU A 183 9.88 11.41 -12.28
C LEU A 183 9.33 11.81 -13.65
N MET A 184 9.96 12.78 -14.30
CA MET A 184 9.53 13.25 -15.61
C MET A 184 9.66 12.16 -16.68
N SER A 185 10.75 11.38 -16.66
CA SER A 185 10.92 10.20 -17.52
C SER A 185 9.84 9.16 -17.27
N THR A 186 9.48 8.88 -16.02
CA THR A 186 8.39 7.95 -15.68
C THR A 186 7.10 8.37 -16.36
N ILE A 187 6.68 9.63 -16.19
CA ILE A 187 5.44 10.14 -16.78
C ILE A 187 5.48 10.06 -18.32
N GLN A 188 6.59 10.48 -18.92
CA GLN A 188 6.73 10.45 -20.37
C GLN A 188 6.63 9.02 -20.93
N ILE A 189 7.36 8.07 -20.34
CA ILE A 189 7.35 6.69 -20.78
C ILE A 189 5.96 6.07 -20.60
N CYS A 190 5.27 6.36 -19.48
CA CYS A 190 3.91 5.88 -19.27
C CYS A 190 2.95 6.43 -20.32
N GLN A 191 3.02 7.72 -20.66
CA GLN A 191 2.20 8.32 -21.71
C GLN A 191 2.50 7.69 -23.10
N GLU A 192 3.77 7.47 -23.43
CA GLU A 192 4.18 6.84 -24.69
C GLU A 192 3.72 5.36 -24.82
N ARG A 193 3.70 4.64 -23.69
CA ARG A 193 3.26 3.23 -23.62
C ARG A 193 1.75 3.05 -23.43
N GLY A 194 0.99 4.12 -23.26
CA GLY A 194 -0.46 4.05 -23.02
C GLY A 194 -0.86 3.68 -21.59
N ILE A 195 0.05 3.84 -20.61
CA ILE A 195 -0.15 3.47 -19.22
C ILE A 195 -0.79 4.64 -18.46
N LEU A 196 -1.95 4.45 -17.86
CA LEU A 196 -2.69 5.44 -17.07
C LEU A 196 -2.87 6.81 -17.77
N VAL A 197 -2.89 6.84 -19.10
CA VAL A 197 -2.87 8.09 -19.89
C VAL A 197 -3.99 9.04 -19.49
N PRO A 198 -5.28 8.65 -19.38
CA PRO A 198 -6.34 9.57 -18.99
C PRO A 198 -6.10 10.22 -17.61
N PHE A 199 -5.58 9.44 -16.66
CA PHE A 199 -5.25 9.92 -15.33
C PHE A 199 -4.04 10.87 -15.36
N LEU A 200 -2.95 10.48 -16.01
CA LEU A 200 -1.73 11.28 -16.09
C LEU A 200 -1.95 12.59 -16.85
N ASP A 201 -2.76 12.62 -17.90
CA ASP A 201 -3.07 13.85 -18.65
C ASP A 201 -3.89 14.82 -17.81
N CYS A 202 -4.86 14.34 -17.04
CA CYS A 202 -5.72 15.17 -16.21
C CYS A 202 -5.07 15.59 -14.88
N ARG A 203 -4.17 14.76 -14.32
CA ARG A 203 -3.65 14.89 -12.95
C ARG A 203 -2.12 14.93 -12.88
N LYS A 204 -1.45 15.26 -13.98
CA LYS A 204 0.02 15.26 -14.07
C LYS A 204 0.68 16.05 -12.94
N LYS A 205 0.18 17.25 -12.66
CA LYS A 205 0.76 18.12 -11.63
C LYS A 205 0.67 17.49 -10.25
N GLU A 206 -0.50 16.96 -9.88
CA GLU A 206 -0.72 16.30 -8.59
C GLU A 206 0.15 15.04 -8.45
N VAL A 207 0.28 14.25 -9.51
CA VAL A 207 1.17 13.07 -9.53
C VAL A 207 2.62 13.49 -9.31
N VAL A 208 3.08 14.53 -10.01
CA VAL A 208 4.43 15.12 -9.81
C VAL A 208 4.63 15.56 -8.37
N ASP A 209 3.69 16.32 -7.81
CA ASP A 209 3.76 16.82 -6.44
C ASP A 209 3.80 15.69 -5.40
N ILE A 210 3.03 14.61 -5.64
CA ILE A 210 3.01 13.41 -4.79
C ILE A 210 4.35 12.69 -4.85
N MET A 211 4.83 12.37 -6.05
CA MET A 211 6.09 11.63 -6.22
C MET A 211 7.29 12.43 -5.69
N THR A 212 7.35 13.75 -5.92
CA THR A 212 8.41 14.61 -5.36
C THR A 212 8.44 14.55 -3.84
N ARG A 213 7.28 14.54 -3.18
CA ARG A 213 7.20 14.41 -1.73
C ARG A 213 7.65 13.03 -1.25
N LEU A 214 7.19 11.97 -1.91
CA LEU A 214 7.62 10.60 -1.60
C LEU A 214 9.13 10.47 -1.69
N PHE A 215 9.75 10.98 -2.74
CA PHE A 215 11.21 10.98 -2.91
C PHE A 215 11.92 11.76 -1.80
N SER A 216 11.37 12.90 -1.39
CA SER A 216 11.93 13.70 -0.29
C SER A 216 11.82 12.99 1.06
N GLN A 217 10.72 12.31 1.31
CA GLN A 217 10.48 11.55 2.54
C GLN A 217 11.37 10.31 2.62
N GLU A 218 11.47 9.54 1.54
CA GLU A 218 12.36 8.39 1.47
C GLU A 218 13.83 8.78 1.64
N LYS A 219 14.25 9.89 1.04
CA LYS A 219 15.60 10.43 1.22
C LYS A 219 15.86 10.86 2.66
N ALA A 220 14.89 11.51 3.32
CA ALA A 220 15.00 11.88 4.72
C ALA A 220 15.10 10.64 5.63
N TRP A 221 14.29 9.62 5.35
CA TRP A 221 14.34 8.33 6.04
C TRP A 221 15.69 7.61 5.85
N GLU A 222 16.22 7.56 4.63
CA GLU A 222 17.56 7.00 4.37
C GLU A 222 18.66 7.73 5.15
N MET A 223 18.57 9.06 5.23
CA MET A 223 19.53 9.85 6.01
C MET A 223 19.43 9.57 7.52
N GLU A 224 18.22 9.43 8.05
CA GLU A 224 17.99 9.08 9.45
C GLU A 224 18.51 7.66 9.77
N LEU A 225 18.23 6.69 8.91
CA LEU A 225 18.76 5.34 9.01
C LEU A 225 20.30 5.31 8.94
N ALA A 226 20.90 6.10 8.03
CA ALA A 226 22.34 6.23 7.93
C ALA A 226 22.96 6.83 9.21
N ALA A 227 22.33 7.84 9.78
CA ALA A 227 22.77 8.44 11.03
C ALA A 227 22.69 7.44 12.19
N HIS A 228 21.59 6.70 12.30
CA HIS A 228 21.39 5.68 13.33
C HIS A 228 22.39 4.52 13.17
N ALA A 229 22.60 4.03 11.94
CA ALA A 229 23.58 2.99 11.65
C ALA A 229 25.01 3.44 11.99
N ARG A 230 25.36 4.72 11.76
CA ARG A 230 26.67 5.28 12.15
C ARG A 230 26.81 5.34 13.68
N GLU A 231 25.80 5.76 14.40
CA GLU A 231 25.81 5.79 15.87
C GLU A 231 26.00 4.38 16.45
N GLU A 232 25.26 3.39 15.95
CA GLU A 232 25.40 1.98 16.34
C GLU A 232 26.79 1.40 16.04
N MET A 233 27.37 1.74 14.88
CA MET A 233 28.73 1.32 14.53
C MET A 233 29.80 1.97 15.42
N LEU A 234 29.61 3.24 15.79
CA LEU A 234 30.49 3.94 16.75
C LEU A 234 30.39 3.34 18.16
N ALA A 235 29.29 2.70 18.50
CA ALA A 235 29.10 1.95 19.75
C ALA A 235 29.66 0.51 19.72
N ASN A 236 30.51 0.14 18.74
CA ASN A 236 31.12 -1.18 18.51
C ASN A 236 30.15 -2.27 17.98
N ALA A 237 29.04 -1.91 17.39
CA ALA A 237 28.19 -2.88 16.68
C ALA A 237 28.76 -3.20 15.28
N SER A 238 28.72 -4.46 14.89
CA SER A 238 29.09 -4.85 13.52
C SER A 238 27.96 -4.55 12.53
N ILE A 239 28.28 -4.46 11.21
CA ILE A 239 27.25 -4.35 10.14
C ILE A 239 26.20 -5.48 10.27
N LEU A 240 26.63 -6.66 10.71
CA LEU A 240 25.75 -7.80 10.95
C LEU A 240 24.75 -7.52 12.08
N ASP A 241 25.22 -6.90 13.17
CA ASP A 241 24.35 -6.57 14.32
C ASP A 241 23.36 -5.47 13.96
N VAL A 242 23.80 -4.44 13.23
CA VAL A 242 22.93 -3.38 12.72
C VAL A 242 21.88 -3.95 11.77
N SER A 243 22.28 -4.85 10.85
CA SER A 243 21.34 -5.53 9.95
C SER A 243 20.28 -6.34 10.70
N ARG A 244 20.69 -7.04 11.76
CA ARG A 244 19.75 -7.85 12.58
C ARG A 244 18.78 -6.99 13.39
N ILE A 245 19.22 -5.85 13.90
CA ILE A 245 18.39 -4.95 14.71
C ILE A 245 17.42 -4.16 13.85
N THR A 246 17.90 -3.63 12.71
CA THR A 246 17.11 -2.76 11.82
C THR A 246 16.28 -3.50 10.78
N GLY A 247 16.57 -4.79 10.52
CA GLY A 247 15.97 -5.57 9.43
C GLY A 247 16.46 -5.20 8.03
N ILE A 248 17.43 -4.28 7.92
CA ILE A 248 18.01 -3.81 6.65
C ILE A 248 19.13 -4.77 6.24
N SER A 249 19.25 -5.06 4.93
CA SER A 249 20.32 -5.92 4.43
C SER A 249 21.71 -5.32 4.65
N GLN A 250 22.72 -6.17 4.85
CA GLN A 250 24.10 -5.71 5.04
C GLN A 250 24.63 -4.90 3.85
N GLU A 251 24.22 -5.26 2.63
CA GLU A 251 24.56 -4.57 1.39
C GLU A 251 23.99 -3.15 1.36
N GLU A 252 22.74 -3.01 1.79
CA GLU A 252 22.05 -1.73 1.86
C GLU A 252 22.64 -0.83 2.94
N ILE A 253 22.96 -1.37 4.12
CA ILE A 253 23.67 -0.64 5.19
C ILE A 253 25.04 -0.18 4.69
N THR A 254 25.79 -1.05 4.01
CA THR A 254 27.12 -0.70 3.46
C THR A 254 27.01 0.43 2.44
N ARG A 255 26.00 0.41 1.57
CA ARG A 255 25.72 1.46 0.59
C ARG A 255 25.42 2.80 1.28
N ILE A 256 24.57 2.78 2.31
CA ILE A 256 24.13 3.97 3.05
C ILE A 256 25.30 4.62 3.82
N ILE A 257 26.18 3.82 4.41
CA ILE A 257 27.30 4.32 5.21
C ILE A 257 28.51 4.74 4.32
N GLY A 258 28.66 4.11 3.15
CA GLY A 258 29.78 4.33 2.24
C GLY A 258 29.64 5.56 1.30
N GLY A 259 28.50 6.22 1.26
CA GLY A 259 28.25 7.48 0.53
C GLY A 259 28.46 8.68 1.42
#